data_34666e09354c0c441f9ea7eaf17df048
#
_entry.id   34666e09354c0c441f9ea7eaf17df048
#
_cell.length_a   1.000
_cell.length_b   1.000
_cell.length_c   1.000
_cell.angle_alpha   90.00
_cell.angle_beta   90.00
_cell.angle_gamma   90.00
#
_symmetry.space_group_name_H-M   'P 1'
#
loop_
_entity.id
_entity.type
_entity.pdbx_description
1 polymer ?
#
loop_
_entity_poly.entity_id
_entity_poly.type
_entity_poly.pdbx_seq_one_letter_code
_entity_poly.pdbx_strand_id
1 'polypeptide(L)'
;RKLENMKDVLSAILAGNAVFFIDGYDKAMKISSKGYPNLGVSEVESEKVLRGSKEGFSDSVKTNSALVRKRIRDSRMKVEEKTTGVGSKTMLQILYMEDLVQEELLENIKNSLDEYRIDGIFDSGMLEQLTDKTWYSPFPQYQTTERPDRAAMEILNGKIVLLCDNSPTALILPSSFNGFMESSEDWFHHFEMTSFLRILRYLALLVATLLPGLYLAVIRFHTQVLPANLILSFAEAREGVPFSSVAELIFLELAFELIREAGVRVSGTM
;
A
#
# COMPACT_ATOMS: atom_id res chain seq x y z
N ARG A 1 -31.59 -13.02 -19.92
CA ARG A 1 -31.20 -14.44 -19.95
C ARG A 1 -31.82 -15.15 -18.75
N LYS A 2 -32.37 -16.36 -18.95
CA LYS A 2 -32.92 -17.19 -17.86
C LYS A 2 -31.78 -17.93 -17.15
N LEU A 3 -31.84 -18.00 -15.82
CA LEU A 3 -30.92 -18.72 -14.97
C LEU A 3 -31.71 -19.78 -14.19
N GLU A 4 -31.21 -21.02 -14.21
CA GLU A 4 -31.91 -22.18 -13.61
C GLU A 4 -31.22 -22.62 -12.29
N ASN A 5 -29.95 -22.25 -12.11
CA ASN A 5 -29.16 -22.70 -10.95
C ASN A 5 -28.83 -21.52 -10.04
N MET A 6 -28.93 -21.70 -8.74
CA MET A 6 -28.63 -20.67 -7.74
C MET A 6 -27.15 -20.22 -7.82
N LYS A 7 -26.22 -21.11 -8.16
CA LYS A 7 -24.80 -20.73 -8.38
C LYS A 7 -24.65 -19.74 -9.52
N ASP A 8 -25.38 -19.93 -10.62
CA ASP A 8 -25.34 -19.01 -11.77
C ASP A 8 -26.01 -17.67 -11.44
N VAL A 9 -27.05 -17.71 -10.62
CA VAL A 9 -27.71 -16.51 -10.08
C VAL A 9 -26.75 -15.70 -9.25
N LEU A 10 -26.07 -16.35 -8.30
CA LEU A 10 -25.08 -15.71 -7.44
C LEU A 10 -23.93 -15.11 -8.27
N SER A 11 -23.38 -15.88 -9.21
CA SER A 11 -22.34 -15.40 -10.12
C SER A 11 -22.80 -14.21 -10.97
N ALA A 12 -24.06 -14.18 -11.38
CA ALA A 12 -24.62 -13.06 -12.15
C ALA A 12 -24.73 -11.79 -11.28
N ILE A 13 -25.17 -11.92 -10.03
CA ILE A 13 -25.26 -10.81 -9.07
C ILE A 13 -23.88 -10.26 -8.75
N LEU A 14 -22.94 -11.12 -8.41
CA LEU A 14 -21.55 -10.74 -8.12
C LEU A 14 -20.84 -10.10 -9.31
N ALA A 15 -21.28 -10.43 -10.53
CA ALA A 15 -20.81 -9.77 -11.75
C ALA A 15 -21.52 -8.43 -12.04
N GLY A 16 -22.31 -7.89 -11.09
CA GLY A 16 -22.98 -6.58 -11.21
C GLY A 16 -24.20 -6.58 -12.12
N ASN A 17 -24.89 -7.71 -12.26
CA ASN A 17 -26.16 -7.75 -13.01
C ASN A 17 -27.35 -7.77 -12.04
N ALA A 18 -28.46 -7.18 -12.45
CA ALA A 18 -29.73 -7.36 -11.75
C ALA A 18 -30.32 -8.74 -12.06
N VAL A 19 -30.85 -9.37 -11.01
CA VAL A 19 -31.57 -10.64 -11.15
C VAL A 19 -32.96 -10.49 -10.56
N PHE A 20 -33.98 -10.85 -11.37
CA PHE A 20 -35.35 -10.80 -10.96
C PHE A 20 -35.87 -12.21 -10.67
N PHE A 21 -36.48 -12.36 -9.49
CA PHE A 21 -37.25 -13.52 -9.08
C PHE A 21 -38.73 -13.16 -9.20
N ILE A 22 -39.51 -14.04 -9.80
CA ILE A 22 -40.95 -13.87 -9.97
C ILE A 22 -41.63 -15.02 -9.23
N ASP A 23 -42.54 -14.69 -8.34
CA ASP A 23 -43.27 -15.69 -7.59
C ASP A 23 -44.05 -16.62 -8.53
N GLY A 24 -44.02 -17.94 -8.25
CA GLY A 24 -44.59 -18.94 -9.11
C GLY A 24 -43.76 -19.32 -10.37
N TYR A 25 -42.55 -18.80 -10.50
CA TYR A 25 -41.66 -19.14 -11.62
C TYR A 25 -40.33 -19.75 -11.12
N ASP A 26 -39.98 -20.91 -11.65
CA ASP A 26 -38.80 -21.69 -11.19
C ASP A 26 -37.44 -21.17 -11.69
N LYS A 27 -37.43 -20.11 -12.49
CA LYS A 27 -36.22 -19.54 -13.10
C LYS A 27 -36.06 -18.08 -12.83
N ALA A 28 -34.83 -17.66 -12.52
CA ALA A 28 -34.51 -16.27 -12.37
C ALA A 28 -34.18 -15.60 -13.71
N MET A 29 -34.51 -14.32 -13.86
CA MET A 29 -34.21 -13.53 -15.03
C MET A 29 -33.04 -12.58 -14.79
N LYS A 30 -31.95 -12.77 -15.55
CA LYS A 30 -30.80 -11.86 -15.54
C LYS A 30 -31.02 -10.68 -16.46
N ILE A 31 -30.89 -9.47 -15.93
CA ILE A 31 -30.87 -8.22 -16.69
C ILE A 31 -29.45 -7.64 -16.56
N SER A 32 -28.84 -7.31 -17.69
CA SER A 32 -27.51 -6.66 -17.69
C SER A 32 -27.71 -5.19 -17.31
N SER A 33 -27.32 -4.86 -16.09
CA SER A 33 -27.38 -3.49 -15.55
C SER A 33 -26.02 -3.07 -14.98
N LYS A 34 -24.93 -3.49 -15.64
CA LYS A 34 -23.58 -3.18 -15.19
C LYS A 34 -23.36 -1.67 -15.22
N GLY A 35 -23.31 -1.06 -14.06
CA GLY A 35 -22.98 0.34 -13.83
C GLY A 35 -21.72 0.46 -13.03
N TYR A 36 -20.61 -0.11 -13.52
CA TYR A 36 -19.32 0.17 -12.88
C TYR A 36 -18.94 1.63 -13.12
N PRO A 37 -18.40 2.33 -12.11
CA PRO A 37 -17.89 3.68 -12.30
C PRO A 37 -16.77 3.62 -13.35
N ASN A 38 -17.02 4.22 -14.49
CA ASN A 38 -16.04 4.37 -15.57
C ASN A 38 -15.60 5.82 -15.76
N LEU A 39 -16.38 6.76 -15.20
CA LEU A 39 -16.10 8.20 -15.24
C LEU A 39 -15.78 8.67 -13.83
N GLY A 40 -14.64 9.32 -13.66
CA GLY A 40 -14.19 9.83 -12.36
C GLY A 40 -13.32 8.87 -11.53
N VAL A 41 -12.84 7.78 -12.12
CA VAL A 41 -11.77 6.97 -11.54
C VAL A 41 -10.47 7.73 -11.81
N SER A 42 -9.76 8.12 -10.75
CA SER A 42 -8.49 8.81 -10.89
C SER A 42 -7.42 7.85 -11.45
N GLU A 43 -6.46 8.40 -12.16
CA GLU A 43 -5.25 7.65 -12.49
C GLU A 43 -4.37 7.61 -11.24
N VAL A 44 -3.67 6.49 -11.09
CA VAL A 44 -2.69 6.31 -10.00
C VAL A 44 -1.54 7.30 -10.17
N GLU A 45 -1.23 8.09 -9.15
CA GLU A 45 -0.15 9.09 -9.20
C GLU A 45 1.15 8.56 -8.61
N SER A 46 1.09 7.93 -7.47
CA SER A 46 2.27 7.47 -6.71
C SER A 46 2.78 6.09 -7.14
N GLU A 47 1.90 5.19 -7.59
CA GLU A 47 2.22 3.81 -7.98
C GLU A 47 2.03 3.58 -9.49
N LYS A 48 2.61 4.46 -10.33
CA LYS A 48 2.51 4.33 -11.79
C LYS A 48 3.22 3.07 -12.28
N VAL A 49 2.55 2.32 -13.15
CA VAL A 49 3.09 1.12 -13.78
C VAL A 49 3.05 1.25 -15.31
N LEU A 50 4.06 0.67 -15.99
CA LEU A 50 4.10 0.63 -17.45
C LEU A 50 3.08 -0.35 -18.03
N ARG A 51 2.81 -1.44 -17.34
CA ARG A 51 1.83 -2.46 -17.73
C ARG A 51 0.85 -2.69 -16.59
N GLY A 52 -0.43 -2.87 -16.91
CA GLY A 52 -1.49 -3.16 -15.95
C GLY A 52 -2.61 -2.14 -15.96
N SER A 53 -3.48 -2.22 -14.97
CA SER A 53 -4.58 -1.29 -14.78
C SER A 53 -4.04 0.08 -14.39
N LYS A 54 -4.58 1.13 -15.01
CA LYS A 54 -4.31 2.52 -14.62
C LYS A 54 -5.38 3.08 -13.70
N GLU A 55 -6.41 2.27 -13.39
CA GLU A 55 -7.47 2.67 -12.48
C GLU A 55 -6.91 2.83 -11.08
N GLY A 56 -7.05 4.02 -10.48
CA GLY A 56 -6.74 4.34 -9.10
C GLY A 56 -7.99 4.43 -8.25
N PHE A 57 -7.82 4.46 -6.94
CA PHE A 57 -8.87 4.78 -6.00
C PHE A 57 -9.24 6.27 -6.10
N SER A 58 -10.48 6.59 -5.72
CA SER A 58 -11.03 7.94 -5.65
C SER A 58 -11.36 8.29 -4.20
N ASP A 59 -11.79 9.52 -3.96
CA ASP A 59 -12.19 9.97 -2.61
C ASP A 59 -13.47 9.28 -2.10
N SER A 60 -14.24 8.61 -2.96
CA SER A 60 -15.48 7.94 -2.58
C SER A 60 -15.26 6.48 -2.19
N VAL A 61 -15.45 6.15 -0.92
CA VAL A 61 -15.33 4.77 -0.39
C VAL A 61 -16.23 3.77 -1.11
N LYS A 62 -17.42 4.19 -1.54
CA LYS A 62 -18.37 3.34 -2.29
C LYS A 62 -17.84 3.01 -3.69
N THR A 63 -17.26 3.99 -4.36
CA THR A 63 -16.59 3.78 -5.65
C THR A 63 -15.41 2.83 -5.49
N ASN A 64 -14.60 3.04 -4.46
CA ASN A 64 -13.42 2.25 -4.17
C ASN A 64 -13.76 0.78 -3.89
N SER A 65 -14.78 0.51 -3.08
CA SER A 65 -15.22 -0.87 -2.84
C SER A 65 -15.81 -1.53 -4.08
N ALA A 66 -16.50 -0.76 -4.94
CA ALA A 66 -16.99 -1.27 -6.21
C ALA A 66 -15.86 -1.65 -7.17
N LEU A 67 -14.74 -0.89 -7.18
CA LEU A 67 -13.54 -1.23 -7.97
C LEU A 67 -12.87 -2.52 -7.49
N VAL A 68 -12.84 -2.77 -6.18
CA VAL A 68 -12.33 -4.03 -5.62
C VAL A 68 -13.30 -5.17 -5.95
N ARG A 69 -14.61 -5.00 -5.73
CA ARG A 69 -15.63 -6.01 -6.07
C ARG A 69 -15.70 -6.34 -7.57
N LYS A 70 -15.38 -5.39 -8.43
CA LYS A 70 -15.25 -5.63 -9.89
C LYS A 70 -14.20 -6.71 -10.18
N ARG A 71 -13.15 -6.79 -9.36
CA ARG A 71 -12.02 -7.73 -9.49
C ARG A 71 -12.25 -9.03 -8.75
N ILE A 72 -12.77 -8.96 -7.52
CA ILE A 72 -13.09 -10.13 -6.69
C ILE A 72 -14.60 -10.38 -6.77
N ARG A 73 -15.00 -11.38 -7.56
CA ARG A 73 -16.41 -11.76 -7.76
C ARG A 73 -16.74 -13.03 -6.97
N ASP A 74 -16.34 -13.04 -5.70
CA ASP A 74 -16.55 -14.16 -4.79
C ASP A 74 -17.48 -13.74 -3.64
N SER A 75 -18.43 -14.61 -3.29
CA SER A 75 -19.38 -14.38 -2.19
C SER A 75 -18.72 -14.41 -0.81
N ARG A 76 -17.53 -15.01 -0.69
CA ARG A 76 -16.73 -15.06 0.54
C ARG A 76 -16.05 -13.72 0.85
N MET A 77 -15.98 -12.83 -0.14
CA MET A 77 -15.51 -11.48 0.10
C MET A 77 -16.54 -10.70 0.89
N LYS A 78 -16.18 -10.31 2.10
CA LYS A 78 -16.99 -9.47 2.99
C LYS A 78 -16.56 -8.01 2.88
N VAL A 79 -17.55 -7.14 3.02
CA VAL A 79 -17.35 -5.70 3.15
C VAL A 79 -18.20 -5.27 4.34
N GLU A 80 -17.54 -4.89 5.42
CA GLU A 80 -18.20 -4.37 6.60
C GLU A 80 -18.10 -2.85 6.62
N GLU A 81 -19.21 -2.19 6.83
CA GLU A 81 -19.27 -0.73 6.95
C GLU A 81 -19.21 -0.32 8.42
N LYS A 82 -18.38 0.65 8.71
CA LYS A 82 -18.24 1.25 10.02
C LYS A 82 -18.18 2.77 9.89
N THR A 83 -18.72 3.48 10.84
CA THR A 83 -18.66 4.94 10.88
C THR A 83 -17.77 5.34 12.04
N THR A 84 -16.78 6.20 11.79
CA THR A 84 -15.87 6.70 12.81
C THR A 84 -15.86 8.23 12.84
N GLY A 85 -15.45 8.80 13.98
CA GLY A 85 -15.53 10.24 14.24
C GLY A 85 -16.90 10.69 14.77
N VAL A 86 -16.89 11.41 15.88
CA VAL A 86 -18.13 11.90 16.53
C VAL A 86 -18.81 12.97 15.70
N GLY A 87 -18.02 13.88 15.15
CA GLY A 87 -18.47 15.01 14.31
C GLY A 87 -18.49 14.70 12.83
N SER A 88 -17.40 14.11 12.30
CA SER A 88 -17.26 13.85 10.86
C SER A 88 -18.14 12.70 10.37
N LYS A 89 -18.38 11.69 11.23
CA LYS A 89 -19.12 10.45 10.87
C LYS A 89 -18.61 9.85 9.56
N THR A 90 -17.29 9.79 9.42
CA THR A 90 -16.62 9.30 8.22
C THR A 90 -16.87 7.82 8.03
N MET A 91 -17.27 7.42 6.84
CA MET A 91 -17.54 6.02 6.52
C MET A 91 -16.23 5.29 6.27
N LEU A 92 -16.05 4.17 6.93
CA LEU A 92 -14.98 3.21 6.72
C LEU A 92 -15.56 1.91 6.20
N GLN A 93 -14.82 1.24 5.32
CA GLN A 93 -15.14 -0.11 4.88
C GLN A 93 -13.96 -1.04 5.12
N ILE A 94 -14.24 -2.17 5.76
CA ILE A 94 -13.29 -3.25 6.05
C ILE A 94 -13.55 -4.37 5.05
N LEU A 95 -12.58 -4.64 4.18
CA LEU A 95 -12.68 -5.65 3.12
C LEU A 95 -11.75 -6.82 3.43
N TYR A 96 -12.27 -8.03 3.36
CA TYR A 96 -11.50 -9.25 3.62
C TYR A 96 -12.17 -10.49 3.01
N MET A 97 -11.43 -11.60 2.92
CA MET A 97 -11.98 -12.92 2.59
C MET A 97 -12.33 -13.68 3.86
N GLU A 98 -13.58 -14.13 3.99
CA GLU A 98 -14.10 -14.77 5.21
C GLU A 98 -13.34 -16.04 5.61
N ASP A 99 -12.88 -16.81 4.63
CA ASP A 99 -12.18 -18.07 4.83
C ASP A 99 -10.65 -17.96 4.95
N LEU A 100 -10.07 -16.79 4.65
CA LEU A 100 -8.62 -16.58 4.62
C LEU A 100 -8.14 -15.59 5.70
N VAL A 101 -9.05 -14.77 6.21
CA VAL A 101 -8.70 -13.72 7.17
C VAL A 101 -8.31 -14.34 8.53
N GLN A 102 -7.32 -13.76 9.16
CA GLN A 102 -6.97 -14.07 10.54
C GLN A 102 -7.97 -13.37 11.47
N GLU A 103 -8.87 -14.15 12.11
CA GLU A 103 -9.96 -13.61 12.95
C GLU A 103 -9.46 -12.72 14.08
N GLU A 104 -8.39 -13.11 14.77
CA GLU A 104 -7.80 -12.32 15.86
C GLU A 104 -7.35 -10.93 15.38
N LEU A 105 -6.74 -10.85 14.19
CA LEU A 105 -6.34 -9.58 13.60
C LEU A 105 -7.55 -8.72 13.24
N LEU A 106 -8.58 -9.33 12.67
CA LEU A 106 -9.82 -8.64 12.30
C LEU A 106 -10.52 -8.04 13.53
N GLU A 107 -10.61 -8.81 14.61
CA GLU A 107 -11.19 -8.34 15.89
C GLU A 107 -10.34 -7.22 16.50
N ASN A 108 -9.02 -7.35 16.48
CA ASN A 108 -8.11 -6.32 16.98
C ASN A 108 -8.27 -4.99 16.23
N ILE A 109 -8.45 -5.03 14.90
CA ILE A 109 -8.70 -3.84 14.08
C ILE A 109 -10.05 -3.23 14.45
N LYS A 110 -11.11 -4.04 14.54
CA LYS A 110 -12.45 -3.57 14.91
C LYS A 110 -12.45 -2.89 16.28
N ASN A 111 -11.79 -3.51 17.26
CA ASN A 111 -11.66 -2.97 18.61
C ASN A 111 -10.87 -1.66 18.63
N SER A 112 -9.75 -1.59 17.87
CA SER A 112 -8.97 -0.36 17.78
C SER A 112 -9.77 0.79 17.18
N LEU A 113 -10.60 0.53 16.17
CA LEU A 113 -11.47 1.53 15.56
C LEU A 113 -12.58 2.02 16.53
N ASP A 114 -12.98 1.22 17.52
CA ASP A 114 -13.97 1.59 18.53
C ASP A 114 -13.37 2.30 19.75
N GLU A 115 -12.10 2.06 20.02
CA GLU A 115 -11.41 2.58 21.20
C GLU A 115 -11.23 4.10 21.14
N TYR A 116 -11.01 4.65 19.96
CA TYR A 116 -10.72 6.07 19.80
C TYR A 116 -11.98 6.90 19.53
N ARG A 117 -12.30 7.80 20.44
CA ARG A 117 -13.32 8.83 20.26
C ARG A 117 -12.65 10.12 19.78
N ILE A 118 -12.70 10.34 18.48
CA ILE A 118 -12.13 11.50 17.81
C ILE A 118 -13.23 12.29 17.16
N ASP A 119 -13.08 13.61 17.10
CA ASP A 119 -14.08 14.49 16.50
C ASP A 119 -14.22 14.28 14.99
N GLY A 120 -13.12 13.99 14.29
CA GLY A 120 -13.15 13.73 12.86
C GLY A 120 -11.94 12.96 12.34
N ILE A 121 -12.20 12.13 11.33
CA ILE A 121 -11.19 11.48 10.50
C ILE A 121 -11.44 11.94 9.08
N PHE A 122 -10.42 12.52 8.44
CA PHE A 122 -10.55 13.14 7.12
C PHE A 122 -9.76 12.40 6.05
N ASP A 123 -8.84 11.50 6.45
CA ASP A 123 -7.99 10.77 5.53
C ASP A 123 -7.53 9.43 6.15
N SER A 124 -7.15 8.50 5.29
CA SER A 124 -6.58 7.19 5.67
C SER A 124 -5.30 7.33 6.50
N GLY A 125 -4.46 8.35 6.24
CA GLY A 125 -3.24 8.60 7.02
C GLY A 125 -3.53 8.96 8.48
N MET A 126 -4.62 9.69 8.78
CA MET A 126 -5.04 9.92 10.16
C MET A 126 -5.48 8.62 10.83
N LEU A 127 -6.19 7.75 10.09
CA LEU A 127 -6.64 6.46 10.58
C LEU A 127 -5.45 5.56 10.93
N GLU A 128 -4.43 5.52 10.08
CA GLU A 128 -3.19 4.80 10.30
C GLU A 128 -2.52 5.23 11.63
N GLN A 129 -2.28 6.53 11.78
CA GLN A 129 -1.63 7.07 12.98
C GLN A 129 -2.39 6.78 14.28
N LEU A 130 -3.72 6.75 14.22
CA LEU A 130 -4.55 6.50 15.38
C LEU A 130 -4.62 5.04 15.79
N THR A 131 -4.55 4.14 14.82
CA THR A 131 -4.66 2.70 15.05
C THR A 131 -3.30 2.02 15.19
N ASP A 132 -2.19 2.74 14.95
CA ASP A 132 -0.84 2.25 15.17
C ASP A 132 -0.56 2.10 16.67
N LYS A 133 -0.44 0.84 17.13
CA LYS A 133 -0.15 0.50 18.54
C LYS A 133 1.32 0.61 18.91
N THR A 134 2.23 0.62 17.93
CA THR A 134 3.67 0.62 18.13
C THR A 134 4.34 1.91 17.66
N TRP A 135 3.95 3.03 18.28
CA TRP A 135 4.47 4.37 17.97
C TRP A 135 6.02 4.50 17.97
N TYR A 136 6.72 3.58 18.63
CA TYR A 136 8.19 3.55 18.69
C TYR A 136 8.83 2.68 17.59
N SER A 137 8.02 1.97 16.79
CA SER A 137 8.54 1.15 15.69
C SER A 137 8.86 2.05 14.48
N PRO A 138 10.06 1.97 13.91
CA PRO A 138 10.38 2.69 12.68
C PRO A 138 9.71 2.03 11.45
N PHE A 139 9.11 0.86 11.61
CA PHE A 139 8.45 0.13 10.52
C PHE A 139 6.95 0.36 10.56
N PRO A 140 6.34 0.83 9.46
CA PRO A 140 4.90 1.02 9.39
C PRO A 140 4.15 -0.30 9.53
N GLN A 141 3.05 -0.31 10.28
CA GLN A 141 2.19 -1.49 10.45
C GLN A 141 1.22 -1.66 9.30
N TYR A 142 1.01 -0.62 8.55
CA TYR A 142 0.14 -0.55 7.39
C TYR A 142 0.95 -0.44 6.11
N GLN A 143 0.44 -1.05 5.06
CA GLN A 143 0.91 -0.83 3.71
C GLN A 143 -0.15 -0.03 2.96
N THR A 144 0.24 1.05 2.31
CA THR A 144 -0.67 1.91 1.58
C THR A 144 -0.67 1.57 0.10
N THR A 145 -1.81 1.75 -0.58
CA THR A 145 -1.90 1.64 -2.03
C THR A 145 -3.02 2.52 -2.59
N GLU A 146 -2.77 3.12 -3.75
CA GLU A 146 -3.78 3.81 -4.56
C GLU A 146 -4.42 2.86 -5.59
N ARG A 147 -3.96 1.61 -5.66
CA ARG A 147 -4.31 0.66 -6.71
C ARG A 147 -5.35 -0.37 -6.26
N PRO A 148 -6.54 -0.39 -6.90
CA PRO A 148 -7.57 -1.40 -6.61
C PRO A 148 -7.17 -2.84 -6.98
N ASP A 149 -6.27 -3.03 -7.96
CA ASP A 149 -5.78 -4.35 -8.33
C ASP A 149 -4.84 -4.92 -7.27
N ARG A 150 -3.94 -4.09 -6.70
CA ARG A 150 -3.09 -4.48 -5.58
C ARG A 150 -3.91 -4.81 -4.33
N ALA A 151 -4.85 -3.94 -3.97
CA ALA A 151 -5.75 -4.19 -2.85
C ALA A 151 -6.54 -5.51 -3.02
N ALA A 152 -7.05 -5.79 -4.22
CA ALA A 152 -7.75 -7.04 -4.51
C ALA A 152 -6.84 -8.26 -4.36
N MET A 153 -5.59 -8.18 -4.83
CA MET A 153 -4.62 -9.28 -4.70
C MET A 153 -4.31 -9.56 -3.23
N GLU A 154 -4.10 -8.53 -2.44
CA GLU A 154 -3.79 -8.67 -1.02
C GLU A 154 -4.96 -9.24 -0.21
N ILE A 155 -6.21 -8.90 -0.57
CA ILE A 155 -7.41 -9.53 0.01
C ILE A 155 -7.43 -11.03 -0.31
N LEU A 156 -7.10 -11.43 -1.54
CA LEU A 156 -7.02 -12.85 -1.93
C LEU A 156 -5.88 -13.60 -1.23
N ASN A 157 -4.85 -12.87 -0.78
CA ASN A 157 -3.77 -13.41 0.05
C ASN A 157 -4.14 -13.50 1.54
N GLY A 158 -5.39 -13.18 1.92
CA GLY A 158 -5.88 -13.26 3.30
C GLY A 158 -5.63 -12.01 4.14
N LYS A 159 -5.17 -10.92 3.54
CA LYS A 159 -5.01 -9.65 4.23
C LYS A 159 -6.33 -8.87 4.32
N ILE A 160 -6.36 -7.90 5.21
CA ILE A 160 -7.47 -6.98 5.43
C ILE A 160 -7.14 -5.67 4.75
N VAL A 161 -8.14 -5.11 4.05
CA VAL A 161 -8.03 -3.80 3.41
C VAL A 161 -9.05 -2.85 4.04
N LEU A 162 -8.57 -1.69 4.48
CA LEU A 162 -9.40 -0.61 4.99
C LEU A 162 -9.51 0.48 3.92
N LEU A 163 -10.74 0.88 3.61
CA LEU A 163 -11.04 2.01 2.76
C LEU A 163 -11.69 3.10 3.61
N CYS A 164 -11.16 4.31 3.51
CA CYS A 164 -11.69 5.50 4.18
C CYS A 164 -12.37 6.42 3.17
N ASP A 165 -13.50 6.99 3.55
CA ASP A 165 -14.13 8.03 2.73
C ASP A 165 -13.28 9.30 2.73
N ASN A 166 -13.29 10.03 1.65
CA ASN A 166 -12.45 11.20 1.37
C ASN A 166 -10.93 10.88 1.25
N SER A 167 -10.58 9.62 0.96
CA SER A 167 -9.19 9.23 0.74
C SER A 167 -9.05 8.31 -0.48
N PRO A 168 -8.14 8.65 -1.41
CA PRO A 168 -7.83 7.79 -2.56
C PRO A 168 -6.85 6.65 -2.20
N THR A 169 -6.54 6.48 -0.93
CA THR A 169 -5.56 5.49 -0.47
C THR A 169 -6.20 4.41 0.38
N ALA A 170 -5.94 3.16 0.06
CA ALA A 170 -6.33 2.01 0.84
C ALA A 170 -5.20 1.59 1.80
N LEU A 171 -5.55 1.18 3.01
CA LEU A 171 -4.64 0.63 4.00
C LEU A 171 -4.74 -0.89 4.01
N ILE A 172 -3.62 -1.58 3.93
CA ILE A 172 -3.51 -3.04 3.88
C ILE A 172 -2.84 -3.55 5.15
N LEU A 173 -3.45 -4.54 5.81
CA LEU A 173 -2.97 -5.15 7.05
C LEU A 173 -2.98 -6.69 6.94
N PRO A 174 -2.03 -7.37 7.59
CA PRO A 174 -0.84 -6.80 8.22
C PRO A 174 0.19 -6.38 7.16
N SER A 175 1.01 -5.39 7.47
CA SER A 175 2.18 -5.10 6.65
C SER A 175 3.25 -6.18 6.86
N SER A 176 4.03 -6.47 5.83
CA SER A 176 5.18 -7.36 5.92
C SER A 176 6.38 -6.71 5.24
N PHE A 177 7.58 -7.02 5.72
CA PHE A 177 8.79 -6.51 5.10
C PHE A 177 8.87 -6.87 3.60
N ASN A 178 8.46 -8.09 3.25
CA ASN A 178 8.38 -8.51 1.84
C ASN A 178 7.42 -7.64 1.03
N GLY A 179 6.28 -7.24 1.61
CA GLY A 179 5.30 -6.40 0.95
C GLY A 179 5.83 -5.01 0.56
N PHE A 180 6.80 -4.47 1.31
CA PHE A 180 7.49 -3.22 0.95
C PHE A 180 8.52 -3.41 -0.17
N MET A 181 9.02 -4.65 -0.35
CA MET A 181 9.95 -5.00 -1.42
C MET A 181 9.23 -5.42 -2.72
N GLU A 182 7.91 -5.58 -2.68
CA GLU A 182 7.08 -5.91 -3.83
C GLU A 182 6.61 -4.65 -4.55
N SER A 183 6.74 -4.66 -5.88
CA SER A 183 6.16 -3.64 -6.75
C SER A 183 4.93 -4.20 -7.44
N SER A 184 3.96 -3.36 -7.72
CA SER A 184 2.79 -3.75 -8.51
C SER A 184 3.15 -4.25 -9.92
N GLU A 185 4.30 -3.85 -10.46
CA GLU A 185 4.82 -4.33 -11.75
C GLU A 185 5.27 -5.80 -11.71
N ASP A 186 5.65 -6.32 -10.55
CA ASP A 186 6.13 -7.69 -10.40
C ASP A 186 5.08 -8.73 -10.87
N TRP A 187 3.79 -8.40 -10.83
CA TRP A 187 2.70 -9.26 -11.27
C TRP A 187 2.48 -9.28 -12.79
N PHE A 188 3.06 -8.32 -13.52
CA PHE A 188 2.86 -8.16 -14.96
C PHE A 188 4.07 -8.58 -15.80
N HIS A 189 5.17 -8.96 -15.15
CA HIS A 189 6.38 -9.44 -15.80
C HIS A 189 6.52 -10.98 -15.71
N HIS A 190 7.36 -11.55 -16.58
CA HIS A 190 7.73 -12.96 -16.47
C HIS A 190 8.48 -13.22 -15.17
N PHE A 191 8.31 -14.43 -14.61
CA PHE A 191 8.83 -14.78 -13.29
C PHE A 191 10.35 -14.62 -13.17
N GLU A 192 11.10 -14.87 -14.25
CA GLU A 192 12.57 -14.72 -14.27
C GLU A 192 12.96 -13.26 -14.06
N MET A 193 12.30 -12.33 -14.78
CA MET A 193 12.56 -10.91 -14.67
C MET A 193 12.16 -10.39 -13.28
N THR A 194 10.99 -10.79 -12.82
CA THR A 194 10.49 -10.42 -11.48
C THR A 194 11.43 -10.91 -10.37
N SER A 195 11.88 -12.16 -10.46
CA SER A 195 12.81 -12.73 -9.48
C SER A 195 14.15 -11.98 -9.49
N PHE A 196 14.69 -11.68 -10.66
CA PHE A 196 15.92 -10.91 -10.78
C PHE A 196 15.78 -9.51 -10.18
N LEU A 197 14.70 -8.77 -10.53
CA LEU A 197 14.45 -7.43 -9.99
C LEU A 197 14.25 -7.45 -8.47
N ARG A 198 13.59 -8.47 -7.94
CA ARG A 198 13.38 -8.64 -6.50
C ARG A 198 14.70 -8.90 -5.77
N ILE A 199 15.56 -9.77 -6.29
CA ILE A 199 16.91 -10.00 -5.76
C ILE A 199 17.72 -8.70 -5.80
N LEU A 200 17.64 -7.96 -6.89
CA LEU A 200 18.36 -6.69 -7.04
C LEU A 200 17.91 -5.65 -6.00
N ARG A 201 16.59 -5.58 -5.67
CA ARG A 201 16.07 -4.69 -4.61
C ARG A 201 16.62 -5.05 -3.24
N TYR A 202 16.65 -6.36 -2.89
CA TYR A 202 17.25 -6.80 -1.62
C TYR A 202 18.74 -6.50 -1.56
N LEU A 203 19.45 -6.72 -2.66
CA LEU A 203 20.87 -6.41 -2.74
C LEU A 203 21.11 -4.90 -2.60
N ALA A 204 20.32 -4.07 -3.28
CA ALA A 204 20.39 -2.62 -3.18
C ALA A 204 20.15 -2.13 -1.75
N LEU A 205 19.15 -2.68 -1.05
CA LEU A 205 18.89 -2.37 0.35
C LEU A 205 20.07 -2.73 1.24
N LEU A 206 20.62 -3.93 1.05
CA LEU A 206 21.79 -4.40 1.81
C LEU A 206 22.98 -3.48 1.58
N VAL A 207 23.28 -3.15 0.33
CA VAL A 207 24.39 -2.24 -0.03
C VAL A 207 24.13 -0.85 0.56
N ALA A 208 22.92 -0.29 0.41
CA ALA A 208 22.59 1.03 0.94
C ALA A 208 22.78 1.11 2.45
N THR A 209 22.44 0.04 3.18
CA THR A 209 22.56 0.00 4.65
C THR A 209 24.01 -0.22 5.09
N LEU A 210 24.76 -1.07 4.41
CA LEU A 210 26.11 -1.45 4.83
C LEU A 210 27.20 -0.50 4.31
N LEU A 211 27.00 0.14 3.16
CA LEU A 211 28.01 0.93 2.48
C LEU A 211 28.57 2.08 3.33
N PRO A 212 27.74 2.89 4.04
CA PRO A 212 28.27 3.96 4.90
C PRO A 212 29.13 3.44 6.03
N GLY A 213 28.72 2.34 6.66
CA GLY A 213 29.49 1.69 7.72
C GLY A 213 30.81 1.08 7.20
N LEU A 214 30.77 0.44 6.05
CA LEU A 214 31.95 -0.12 5.39
C LEU A 214 32.95 0.98 4.99
N TYR A 215 32.47 2.08 4.45
CA TYR A 215 33.27 3.25 4.15
C TYR A 215 34.03 3.75 5.38
N LEU A 216 33.34 3.95 6.50
CA LEU A 216 33.96 4.36 7.76
C LEU A 216 34.97 3.33 8.29
N ALA A 217 34.64 2.04 8.18
CA ALA A 217 35.54 0.96 8.62
C ALA A 217 36.84 0.95 7.84
N VAL A 218 36.76 1.10 6.51
CA VAL A 218 37.95 1.11 5.63
C VAL A 218 38.79 2.36 5.91
N ILE A 219 38.21 3.54 5.96
CA ILE A 219 38.97 4.79 6.17
C ILE A 219 39.62 4.84 7.55
N ARG A 220 38.95 4.32 8.58
CA ARG A 220 39.42 4.47 9.97
C ARG A 220 40.32 3.33 10.41
N PHE A 221 40.07 2.12 9.97
CA PHE A 221 40.76 0.93 10.50
C PHE A 221 41.57 0.17 9.45
N HIS A 222 41.23 0.30 8.17
CA HIS A 222 41.82 -0.52 7.10
C HIS A 222 42.29 0.32 5.89
N THR A 223 42.96 1.44 6.16
CA THR A 223 43.48 2.33 5.11
C THR A 223 44.43 1.61 4.15
N GLN A 224 45.06 0.52 4.60
CA GLN A 224 45.97 -0.30 3.77
C GLN A 224 45.30 -1.00 2.59
N VAL A 225 43.95 -1.13 2.60
CA VAL A 225 43.18 -1.70 1.49
C VAL A 225 43.04 -0.72 0.33
N LEU A 226 43.21 0.58 0.59
CA LEU A 226 43.07 1.63 -0.40
C LEU A 226 44.38 1.85 -1.15
N PRO A 227 44.32 2.11 -2.46
CA PRO A 227 45.49 2.58 -3.21
C PRO A 227 46.07 3.86 -2.62
N ALA A 228 47.38 3.98 -2.58
CA ALA A 228 48.10 5.10 -1.98
C ALA A 228 47.62 6.48 -2.47
N ASN A 229 47.33 6.57 -3.78
CA ASN A 229 46.82 7.81 -4.38
C ASN A 229 45.47 8.24 -3.81
N LEU A 230 44.58 7.28 -3.50
CA LEU A 230 43.28 7.59 -2.86
C LEU A 230 43.44 8.03 -1.41
N ILE A 231 44.39 7.42 -0.68
CA ILE A 231 44.69 7.83 0.69
C ILE A 231 45.14 9.29 0.75
N LEU A 232 46.04 9.66 -0.16
CA LEU A 232 46.55 11.05 -0.28
C LEU A 232 45.41 12.01 -0.64
N SER A 233 44.57 11.68 -1.61
CA SER A 233 43.44 12.51 -2.00
C SER A 233 42.46 12.68 -0.88
N PHE A 234 42.18 11.64 -0.06
CA PHE A 234 41.33 11.74 1.11
C PHE A 234 41.98 12.57 2.21
N ALA A 235 43.29 12.48 2.40
CA ALA A 235 44.00 13.28 3.39
C ALA A 235 43.95 14.77 3.01
N GLU A 236 44.20 15.12 1.76
CA GLU A 236 44.13 16.48 1.21
C GLU A 236 42.69 17.03 1.32
N ALA A 237 41.67 16.25 0.92
CA ALA A 237 40.27 16.67 1.01
C ALA A 237 39.79 16.91 2.44
N ARG A 238 40.49 16.35 3.43
CA ARG A 238 40.17 16.49 4.85
C ARG A 238 41.02 17.51 5.58
N GLU A 239 42.02 18.06 4.91
CA GLU A 239 42.84 19.12 5.48
C GLU A 239 41.95 20.35 5.75
N GLY A 240 41.87 20.73 7.04
CA GLY A 240 41.06 21.85 7.49
C GLY A 240 39.60 21.51 7.89
N VAL A 241 39.16 20.26 7.81
CA VAL A 241 37.85 19.87 8.32
C VAL A 241 37.91 19.58 9.82
N PRO A 242 37.18 20.34 10.66
CA PRO A 242 37.31 20.23 12.15
C PRO A 242 36.54 19.02 12.71
N PHE A 243 35.84 18.24 11.88
CA PHE A 243 34.98 17.15 12.32
C PHE A 243 35.61 15.77 12.10
N SER A 244 35.20 14.80 12.93
CA SER A 244 35.59 13.41 12.72
C SER A 244 34.82 12.83 11.52
N SER A 245 35.38 11.80 10.87
CA SER A 245 34.74 11.11 9.73
C SER A 245 33.32 10.66 10.00
N VAL A 246 33.05 10.24 11.23
CA VAL A 246 31.70 9.80 11.66
C VAL A 246 30.74 10.99 11.72
N ALA A 247 31.18 12.11 12.32
CA ALA A 247 30.35 13.30 12.38
C ALA A 247 30.06 13.86 10.99
N GLU A 248 31.08 13.91 10.11
CA GLU A 248 30.95 14.34 8.72
C GLU A 248 29.91 13.51 7.97
N LEU A 249 29.97 12.18 8.10
CA LEU A 249 28.99 11.30 7.47
C LEU A 249 27.56 11.57 7.97
N ILE A 250 27.38 11.71 9.29
CA ILE A 250 26.07 12.02 9.88
C ILE A 250 25.53 13.36 9.36
N PHE A 251 26.39 14.39 9.28
CA PHE A 251 25.98 15.68 8.75
C PHE A 251 25.62 15.61 7.27
N LEU A 252 26.34 14.83 6.47
CA LEU A 252 26.02 14.62 5.06
C LEU A 252 24.68 13.89 4.90
N GLU A 253 24.43 12.83 5.66
CA GLU A 253 23.14 12.12 5.63
C GLU A 253 21.98 13.04 6.01
N LEU A 254 22.15 13.84 7.07
CA LEU A 254 21.15 14.83 7.46
C LEU A 254 20.94 15.91 6.38
N ALA A 255 22.01 16.38 5.74
CA ALA A 255 21.91 17.36 4.67
C ALA A 255 21.19 16.80 3.44
N PHE A 256 21.46 15.57 3.05
CA PHE A 256 20.74 14.89 1.97
C PHE A 256 19.26 14.71 2.31
N GLU A 257 18.94 14.35 3.56
CA GLU A 257 17.54 14.24 4.00
C GLU A 257 16.81 15.58 3.91
N LEU A 258 17.45 16.67 4.35
CA LEU A 258 16.89 18.01 4.24
C LEU A 258 16.68 18.44 2.78
N ILE A 259 17.63 18.12 1.89
CA ILE A 259 17.52 18.41 0.45
C ILE A 259 16.36 17.59 -0.15
N ARG A 260 16.23 16.33 0.22
CA ARG A 260 15.14 15.45 -0.23
C ARG A 260 13.79 16.00 0.20
N GLU A 261 13.64 16.36 1.47
CA GLU A 261 12.41 16.92 2.03
C GLU A 261 12.04 18.25 1.33
N ALA A 262 13.03 19.12 1.13
CA ALA A 262 12.82 20.36 0.40
C ALA A 262 12.41 20.11 -1.07
N GLY A 263 13.03 19.13 -1.73
CA GLY A 263 12.73 18.76 -3.11
C GLY A 263 11.29 18.25 -3.28
N VAL A 264 10.78 17.46 -2.36
CA VAL A 264 9.41 16.97 -2.39
C VAL A 264 8.40 18.12 -2.28
N ARG A 265 8.70 19.13 -1.45
CA ARG A 265 7.79 20.27 -1.23
C ARG A 265 7.84 21.31 -2.36
N VAL A 266 8.99 21.48 -3.00
CA VAL A 266 9.18 22.51 -4.06
C VAL A 266 8.77 21.99 -5.44
N SER A 267 8.81 20.71 -5.70
CA SER A 267 8.46 20.13 -7.01
C SER A 267 6.99 20.31 -7.44
N GLY A 268 6.13 20.84 -6.57
CA GLY A 268 4.74 21.16 -6.89
C GLY A 268 4.50 22.52 -7.57
N THR A 269 5.54 23.32 -7.83
CA THR A 269 5.40 24.70 -8.33
C THR A 269 6.16 25.00 -9.62
N MET A 270 6.68 23.98 -10.33
CA MET A 270 7.30 24.19 -11.65
C MET A 270 6.55 23.47 -12.76
#